data_128f51b205112ed46c12c833196c6282
#
_entry.id   128f51b205112ed46c12c833196c6282
#
_cell.length_a   1.000
_cell.length_b   1.000
_cell.length_c   1.000
_cell.angle_alpha   90.00
_cell.angle_beta   90.00
_cell.angle_gamma   90.00
#
_symmetry.space_group_name_H-M   'P 1'
#
loop_
_entity.id
_entity.type
_entity.pdbx_description
1 polymer ?
#
loop_
_entity_poly.entity_id
_entity_poly.type
_entity_poly.pdbx_seq_one_letter_code
_entity_poly.pdbx_strand_id
1 'polypeptide(L)'
;MKVALWAEIRRLSEIEKLSDRVIARRLHCSRDTVAAALKLEQPPLSQVARRASLLDPYLERIKDLLAKYPDLSAVRIREEIARAGYTGSACILRRYLRKVRPARGRVYQEVHYEPAQAMQVDWGECGRVQVGATTRKVSVFVAVLCHSRLLYIEFTLSQRKAEFYRGLVNALTFFGGSPRNLIFDNLKAAVLNGAGRHACFHPEFLALCGYFCMQPVACAARDPESKGVVEGGVRYVKQNALAGRGDELTRFEDYLALAPTWRDQVANVRLHETTRARPIDRFEQEHTLLRPLPAIPFDTDEVVPAVVNPHARIAFDGNRYSAPPQFVRRPITLRANREILRLLHEGQVVAQHVRSYERGQLLVLPEHRLAALSLRQRPRQQALTQEFDAWGPEARAFHLSLNSRPIKTGVHVRRLLNLAQLYGRTEVLAAIRHALELATYDAACVENLLLAERRRRQLPTPTLPTPKRRELIDDIELEPADPALYDRFCDHTTEDSHGTT
;
A
#
# COMPACT_ATOMS: atom_id res chain seq x y z
N MET A 1 7.05 -60.60 -8.25
CA MET A 1 6.06 -60.94 -7.18
C MET A 1 6.40 -60.12 -5.95
N LYS A 2 5.39 -59.62 -5.20
CA LYS A 2 5.61 -58.87 -3.94
C LYS A 2 5.91 -59.87 -2.81
N VAL A 3 6.83 -59.53 -1.89
CA VAL A 3 7.23 -60.39 -0.74
C VAL A 3 5.99 -60.79 0.10
N ALA A 4 5.06 -59.86 0.35
CA ALA A 4 3.85 -60.17 1.09
C ALA A 4 2.98 -61.23 0.39
N LEU A 5 2.81 -61.17 -0.93
CA LEU A 5 2.07 -62.18 -1.67
C LEU A 5 2.78 -63.54 -1.65
N TRP A 6 4.11 -63.58 -1.76
CA TRP A 6 4.89 -64.79 -1.66
C TRP A 6 4.74 -65.44 -0.29
N ALA A 7 4.83 -64.66 0.79
CA ALA A 7 4.67 -65.18 2.15
C ALA A 7 3.28 -65.74 2.41
N GLU A 8 2.24 -65.05 1.93
CA GLU A 8 0.85 -65.50 2.10
C GLU A 8 0.55 -66.77 1.28
N ILE A 9 1.06 -66.91 0.07
CA ILE A 9 0.95 -68.13 -0.75
C ILE A 9 1.56 -69.31 0.04
N ARG A 10 2.79 -69.16 0.59
CA ARG A 10 3.42 -70.23 1.38
C ARG A 10 2.67 -70.56 2.63
N ARG A 11 2.17 -69.59 3.35
CA ARG A 11 1.34 -69.79 4.54
C ARG A 11 0.09 -70.60 4.22
N LEU A 12 -0.62 -70.26 3.14
CA LEU A 12 -1.82 -71.00 2.73
C LEU A 12 -1.53 -72.43 2.26
N SER A 13 -0.40 -72.63 1.60
CA SER A 13 0.05 -73.95 1.18
C SER A 13 0.61 -74.83 2.30
N GLU A 14 1.53 -74.28 3.12
CA GLU A 14 2.26 -75.08 4.09
C GLU A 14 1.51 -75.24 5.40
N ILE A 15 0.76 -74.25 5.85
CA ILE A 15 0.02 -74.26 7.11
C ILE A 15 -1.42 -74.72 6.90
N GLU A 16 -2.16 -74.08 5.96
CA GLU A 16 -3.57 -74.39 5.70
C GLU A 16 -3.74 -75.59 4.76
N LYS A 17 -2.68 -76.08 4.12
CA LYS A 17 -2.65 -77.23 3.21
C LYS A 17 -3.63 -77.08 2.05
N LEU A 18 -3.86 -75.86 1.56
CA LEU A 18 -4.78 -75.57 0.44
C LEU A 18 -4.10 -75.93 -0.88
N SER A 19 -4.90 -76.42 -1.82
CA SER A 19 -4.42 -76.64 -3.18
C SER A 19 -4.17 -75.36 -3.95
N ASP A 20 -3.21 -75.38 -4.90
CA ASP A 20 -2.78 -74.23 -5.72
C ASP A 20 -4.01 -73.51 -6.38
N ARG A 21 -5.01 -74.28 -6.76
CA ARG A 21 -6.23 -73.75 -7.39
C ARG A 21 -7.08 -72.95 -6.39
N VAL A 22 -7.13 -73.33 -5.13
CA VAL A 22 -7.87 -72.62 -4.07
C VAL A 22 -7.10 -71.36 -3.63
N ILE A 23 -5.75 -71.48 -3.53
CA ILE A 23 -4.87 -70.37 -3.21
C ILE A 23 -4.97 -69.27 -4.31
N ALA A 24 -4.85 -69.70 -5.59
CA ALA A 24 -4.96 -68.79 -6.69
C ALA A 24 -6.29 -68.00 -6.72
N ARG A 25 -7.41 -68.71 -6.41
CA ARG A 25 -8.73 -68.06 -6.34
C ARG A 25 -8.84 -67.11 -5.16
N ARG A 26 -8.36 -67.53 -3.98
CA ARG A 26 -8.42 -66.76 -2.73
C ARG A 26 -7.59 -65.49 -2.76
N LEU A 27 -6.41 -65.55 -3.42
CA LEU A 27 -5.50 -64.44 -3.52
C LEU A 27 -5.63 -63.63 -4.83
N HIS A 28 -6.64 -63.98 -5.68
CA HIS A 28 -6.86 -63.33 -6.97
C HIS A 28 -5.62 -63.27 -7.86
N CYS A 29 -4.84 -64.36 -7.88
CA CYS A 29 -3.64 -64.44 -8.71
C CYS A 29 -3.71 -65.68 -9.66
N SER A 30 -2.77 -65.77 -10.63
CA SER A 30 -2.70 -66.93 -11.52
C SER A 30 -2.15 -68.15 -10.81
N ARG A 31 -2.51 -69.36 -11.24
CA ARG A 31 -1.92 -70.63 -10.74
C ARG A 31 -0.40 -70.66 -10.98
N ASP A 32 0.04 -70.09 -12.08
CA ASP A 32 1.50 -70.00 -12.38
C ASP A 32 2.19 -69.10 -11.34
N THR A 33 1.54 -68.07 -10.86
CA THR A 33 2.05 -67.20 -9.76
C THR A 33 2.19 -67.99 -8.46
N VAL A 34 1.24 -68.89 -8.13
CA VAL A 34 1.30 -69.74 -6.96
C VAL A 34 2.43 -70.76 -7.11
N ALA A 35 2.48 -71.46 -8.25
CA ALA A 35 3.54 -72.45 -8.50
C ALA A 35 4.94 -71.81 -8.50
N ALA A 36 5.08 -70.61 -9.06
CA ALA A 36 6.36 -69.87 -9.02
C ALA A 36 6.73 -69.43 -7.59
N ALA A 37 5.74 -69.05 -6.77
CA ALA A 37 6.00 -68.68 -5.39
C ALA A 37 6.45 -69.86 -4.53
N LEU A 38 5.85 -71.03 -4.72
CA LEU A 38 6.22 -72.27 -4.00
C LEU A 38 7.59 -72.83 -4.39
N LYS A 39 8.04 -72.57 -5.61
CA LYS A 39 9.39 -72.95 -6.07
C LYS A 39 10.51 -72.07 -5.49
N LEU A 40 10.20 -70.87 -5.03
CA LEU A 40 11.17 -69.94 -4.47
C LEU A 40 11.37 -70.22 -3.00
N GLU A 41 12.53 -70.74 -2.59
CA GLU A 41 12.89 -70.98 -1.17
C GLU A 41 13.03 -69.68 -0.36
N GLN A 42 13.42 -68.60 -1.02
CA GLN A 42 13.60 -67.27 -0.42
C GLN A 42 12.66 -66.24 -1.00
N PRO A 43 12.28 -65.19 -0.20
CA PRO A 43 11.41 -64.15 -0.70
C PRO A 43 12.00 -63.49 -1.95
N PRO A 44 11.17 -63.22 -2.98
CA PRO A 44 11.64 -62.55 -4.19
C PRO A 44 12.18 -61.15 -3.89
N LEU A 45 13.49 -60.97 -3.88
CA LEU A 45 14.08 -59.64 -3.81
C LEU A 45 13.79 -58.90 -5.10
N SER A 46 12.94 -57.88 -5.04
CA SER A 46 12.75 -57.00 -6.18
C SER A 46 14.02 -56.21 -6.45
N GLN A 47 14.92 -56.79 -7.25
CA GLN A 47 16.02 -56.03 -7.83
C GLN A 47 15.41 -55.09 -8.89
N VAL A 48 14.92 -53.93 -8.44
CA VAL A 48 14.70 -52.82 -9.37
C VAL A 48 16.06 -52.42 -9.88
N ALA A 49 16.37 -52.80 -11.12
CA ALA A 49 17.61 -52.40 -11.78
C ALA A 49 17.72 -50.88 -11.70
N ARG A 50 18.72 -50.41 -10.97
CA ARG A 50 18.95 -48.97 -10.76
C ARG A 50 19.31 -48.39 -12.11
N ARG A 51 18.41 -47.54 -12.66
CA ARG A 51 18.73 -46.80 -13.89
C ARG A 51 19.95 -45.96 -13.64
N ALA A 52 20.94 -46.01 -14.54
CA ALA A 52 22.12 -45.19 -14.50
C ALA A 52 21.74 -43.71 -14.46
N SER A 53 22.37 -42.98 -13.54
CA SER A 53 22.14 -41.54 -13.39
C SER A 53 23.25 -40.80 -14.16
N LEU A 54 22.90 -39.65 -14.77
CA LEU A 54 23.91 -38.74 -15.36
C LEU A 54 24.95 -38.28 -14.33
N LEU A 55 24.68 -38.46 -13.03
CA LEU A 55 25.57 -38.09 -11.95
C LEU A 55 26.59 -39.22 -11.61
N ASP A 56 26.32 -40.47 -12.01
CA ASP A 56 27.13 -41.63 -11.59
C ASP A 56 28.63 -41.50 -11.91
N PRO A 57 29.06 -40.98 -13.07
CA PRO A 57 30.48 -40.78 -13.37
C PRO A 57 31.19 -39.76 -12.45
N TYR A 58 30.43 -38.89 -11.78
CA TYR A 58 30.97 -37.77 -10.98
C TYR A 58 30.86 -38.00 -9.47
N LEU A 59 30.34 -39.16 -9.02
CA LEU A 59 30.09 -39.45 -7.61
C LEU A 59 31.37 -39.44 -6.75
N GLU A 60 32.44 -40.00 -7.23
CA GLU A 60 33.74 -40.00 -6.50
C GLU A 60 34.26 -38.57 -6.34
N ARG A 61 34.26 -37.78 -7.40
CA ARG A 61 34.69 -36.39 -7.35
C ARG A 61 33.81 -35.55 -6.39
N ILE A 62 32.52 -35.84 -6.33
CA ILE A 62 31.61 -35.17 -5.38
C ILE A 62 31.95 -35.58 -3.95
N LYS A 63 32.26 -36.84 -3.69
CA LYS A 63 32.68 -37.33 -2.36
C LYS A 63 33.98 -36.66 -1.92
N ASP A 64 34.99 -36.57 -2.78
CA ASP A 64 36.24 -35.89 -2.49
C ASP A 64 36.05 -34.41 -2.17
N LEU A 65 35.21 -33.72 -2.96
CA LEU A 65 34.87 -32.33 -2.69
C LEU A 65 34.18 -32.17 -1.35
N LEU A 66 33.26 -33.08 -0.98
CA LEU A 66 32.54 -33.03 0.30
C LEU A 66 33.43 -33.44 1.49
N ALA A 67 34.40 -34.36 1.29
CA ALA A 67 35.35 -34.67 2.31
C ALA A 67 36.27 -33.49 2.64
N LYS A 68 36.70 -32.76 1.60
CA LYS A 68 37.58 -31.60 1.75
C LYS A 68 36.79 -30.34 2.21
N TYR A 69 35.55 -30.18 1.73
CA TYR A 69 34.70 -29.03 1.98
C TYR A 69 33.25 -29.47 2.30
N PRO A 70 32.94 -29.90 3.52
CA PRO A 70 31.63 -30.47 3.87
C PRO A 70 30.44 -29.55 3.61
N ASP A 71 30.65 -28.23 3.71
CA ASP A 71 29.62 -27.22 3.55
C ASP A 71 29.54 -26.61 2.14
N LEU A 72 30.28 -27.16 1.16
CA LEU A 72 30.32 -26.63 -0.20
C LEU A 72 28.93 -26.61 -0.83
N SER A 73 28.48 -25.46 -1.33
CA SER A 73 27.12 -25.31 -1.87
C SER A 73 26.88 -26.25 -3.07
N ALA A 74 25.64 -26.68 -3.28
CA ALA A 74 25.25 -27.47 -4.44
C ALA A 74 25.55 -26.76 -5.78
N VAL A 75 25.49 -25.43 -5.79
CA VAL A 75 25.83 -24.63 -6.97
C VAL A 75 27.30 -24.75 -7.28
N ARG A 76 28.14 -24.59 -6.28
CA ARG A 76 29.60 -24.70 -6.47
C ARG A 76 30.04 -26.10 -6.84
N ILE A 77 29.48 -27.16 -6.24
CA ILE A 77 29.72 -28.54 -6.64
C ILE A 77 29.33 -28.75 -8.11
N ARG A 78 28.20 -28.22 -8.54
CA ARG A 78 27.75 -28.30 -9.93
C ARG A 78 28.73 -27.62 -10.88
N GLU A 79 29.26 -26.46 -10.55
CA GLU A 79 30.29 -25.77 -11.35
C GLU A 79 31.55 -26.63 -11.50
N GLU A 80 32.02 -27.27 -10.42
CA GLU A 80 33.19 -28.10 -10.43
C GLU A 80 33.02 -29.38 -11.27
N ILE A 81 31.87 -30.06 -11.19
CA ILE A 81 31.59 -31.22 -12.01
C ILE A 81 31.23 -30.88 -13.47
N ALA A 82 30.65 -29.66 -13.69
CA ALA A 82 30.40 -29.19 -15.06
C ALA A 82 31.67 -28.94 -15.85
N ARG A 83 32.77 -28.50 -15.20
CA ARG A 83 34.12 -28.44 -15.80
C ARG A 83 34.65 -29.81 -16.23
N ALA A 84 34.15 -30.86 -15.61
CA ALA A 84 34.47 -32.25 -15.95
C ALA A 84 33.44 -32.88 -16.94
N GLY A 85 32.50 -32.07 -17.48
CA GLY A 85 31.56 -32.50 -18.52
C GLY A 85 30.13 -32.83 -18.02
N TYR A 86 29.78 -32.54 -16.76
CA TYR A 86 28.41 -32.77 -16.28
C TYR A 86 27.41 -31.78 -16.89
N THR A 87 26.42 -32.29 -17.63
CA THR A 87 25.35 -31.51 -18.26
C THR A 87 23.97 -31.65 -17.57
N GLY A 88 23.93 -32.45 -16.49
CA GLY A 88 22.68 -32.74 -15.81
C GLY A 88 22.11 -31.57 -14.97
N SER A 89 20.83 -31.70 -14.56
CA SER A 89 20.15 -30.68 -13.83
C SER A 89 20.63 -30.53 -12.38
N ALA A 90 20.53 -29.33 -11.84
CA ALA A 90 20.80 -29.03 -10.42
C ALA A 90 19.92 -29.86 -9.46
N CYS A 91 18.71 -30.25 -9.90
CA CYS A 91 17.79 -31.05 -9.09
C CYS A 91 18.32 -32.46 -8.80
N ILE A 92 18.94 -33.09 -9.79
CA ILE A 92 19.56 -34.45 -9.62
C ILE A 92 20.65 -34.36 -8.56
N LEU A 93 21.54 -33.37 -8.67
CA LEU A 93 22.63 -33.15 -7.72
C LEU A 93 22.10 -32.86 -6.30
N ARG A 94 21.12 -31.95 -6.16
CA ARG A 94 20.50 -31.61 -4.85
C ARG A 94 19.86 -32.85 -4.20
N ARG A 95 19.19 -33.70 -5.00
CA ARG A 95 18.61 -34.97 -4.52
C ARG A 95 19.68 -35.94 -4.00
N TYR A 96 20.80 -36.05 -4.71
CA TYR A 96 21.94 -36.86 -4.28
C TYR A 96 22.59 -36.32 -3.01
N LEU A 97 22.88 -35.01 -2.96
CA LEU A 97 23.49 -34.36 -1.80
C LEU A 97 22.62 -34.45 -0.54
N ARG A 98 21.30 -34.49 -0.68
CA ARG A 98 20.39 -34.72 0.46
C ARG A 98 20.53 -36.11 1.06
N LYS A 99 20.91 -37.11 0.27
CA LYS A 99 21.12 -38.49 0.74
C LYS A 99 22.49 -38.70 1.35
N VAL A 100 23.52 -38.04 0.80
CA VAL A 100 24.91 -38.25 1.16
C VAL A 100 25.39 -37.37 2.31
N ARG A 101 24.85 -36.14 2.41
CA ARG A 101 25.12 -35.29 3.55
C ARG A 101 24.42 -35.83 4.79
N PRO A 102 25.19 -36.08 5.88
CA PRO A 102 24.53 -36.45 7.14
C PRO A 102 23.53 -35.34 7.48
N ALA A 103 22.32 -35.74 7.82
CA ALA A 103 21.36 -34.82 8.41
C ALA A 103 22.02 -34.27 9.68
N ARG A 104 22.53 -33.03 9.62
CA ARG A 104 22.96 -32.35 10.83
C ARG A 104 21.66 -32.13 11.63
N GLY A 105 21.43 -32.99 12.60
CA GLY A 105 20.39 -32.79 13.60
C GLY A 105 20.68 -31.45 14.26
N ARG A 106 19.92 -30.42 13.89
CA ARG A 106 19.93 -29.16 14.66
C ARG A 106 19.29 -29.48 16.00
N VAL A 107 20.11 -29.54 17.04
CA VAL A 107 19.61 -29.60 18.40
C VAL A 107 19.10 -28.19 18.72
N TYR A 108 17.81 -28.05 18.90
CA TYR A 108 17.19 -26.79 19.36
C TYR A 108 17.13 -26.84 20.88
N GLN A 109 17.70 -25.83 21.51
CA GLN A 109 17.57 -25.66 22.94
C GLN A 109 16.28 -24.86 23.22
N GLU A 110 15.37 -25.44 24.02
CA GLU A 110 14.18 -24.69 24.44
C GLU A 110 14.59 -23.55 25.35
N VAL A 111 14.30 -22.32 24.90
CA VAL A 111 14.54 -21.11 25.71
C VAL A 111 13.33 -20.89 26.61
N HIS A 112 13.55 -21.01 27.91
CA HIS A 112 12.56 -20.66 28.94
C HIS A 112 12.67 -19.18 29.27
N TYR A 113 11.52 -18.53 29.39
CA TYR A 113 11.43 -17.10 29.74
C TYR A 113 10.67 -16.96 31.05
N GLU A 114 11.23 -16.17 31.96
CA GLU A 114 10.52 -15.76 33.18
C GLU A 114 9.36 -14.81 32.84
N PRO A 115 8.35 -14.71 33.72
CA PRO A 115 7.26 -13.76 33.53
C PRO A 115 7.78 -12.32 33.37
N ALA A 116 7.19 -11.56 32.46
CA ALA A 116 7.59 -10.20 32.11
C ALA A 116 9.04 -10.02 31.64
N GLN A 117 9.75 -11.11 31.35
CA GLN A 117 11.14 -11.05 30.90
C GLN A 117 11.27 -10.50 29.49
N ALA A 118 10.47 -10.98 28.55
CA ALA A 118 10.62 -10.62 27.14
C ALA A 118 9.30 -10.67 26.35
N MET A 119 9.24 -9.82 25.34
CA MET A 119 8.29 -9.85 24.24
C MET A 119 9.05 -10.02 22.93
N GLN A 120 8.55 -10.87 22.06
CA GLN A 120 9.04 -10.99 20.69
C GLN A 120 8.08 -10.34 19.70
N VAL A 121 8.62 -9.65 18.69
CA VAL A 121 7.83 -9.02 17.63
C VAL A 121 8.34 -9.38 16.25
N ASP A 122 7.43 -9.53 15.30
CA ASP A 122 7.74 -9.80 13.90
C ASP A 122 6.64 -9.37 12.95
N TRP A 123 6.97 -9.32 11.65
CA TRP A 123 6.04 -9.06 10.56
C TRP A 123 5.71 -10.33 9.79
N GLY A 124 4.44 -10.51 9.44
CA GLY A 124 3.99 -11.53 8.50
C GLY A 124 3.39 -10.91 7.24
N GLU A 125 3.72 -11.42 6.06
CA GLU A 125 2.98 -11.07 4.84
C GLU A 125 1.70 -11.89 4.75
N CYS A 126 0.54 -11.22 4.51
CA CYS A 126 -0.80 -11.81 4.53
C CYS A 126 -1.53 -11.70 3.18
N GLY A 127 -0.79 -11.54 2.09
CA GLY A 127 -1.35 -11.43 0.76
C GLY A 127 -1.62 -9.99 0.33
N ARG A 128 -2.65 -9.81 -0.46
CA ARG A 128 -3.02 -8.51 -1.06
C ARG A 128 -4.52 -8.30 -0.98
N VAL A 129 -4.93 -7.05 -0.87
CA VAL A 129 -6.32 -6.63 -0.81
C VAL A 129 -6.55 -5.42 -1.74
N GLN A 130 -7.77 -5.30 -2.24
CA GLN A 130 -8.17 -4.14 -3.03
C GLN A 130 -8.48 -2.96 -2.11
N VAL A 131 -7.88 -1.80 -2.39
CA VAL A 131 -8.15 -0.52 -1.70
C VAL A 131 -8.46 0.52 -2.77
N GLY A 132 -9.73 0.85 -2.94
CA GLY A 132 -10.19 1.66 -4.06
C GLY A 132 -9.81 1.02 -5.41
N ALA A 133 -9.17 1.78 -6.30
CA ALA A 133 -8.69 1.30 -7.59
C ALA A 133 -7.31 0.61 -7.51
N THR A 134 -6.68 0.52 -6.34
CA THR A 134 -5.31 -0.01 -6.19
C THR A 134 -5.25 -1.26 -5.34
N THR A 135 -4.35 -2.19 -5.66
CA THR A 135 -4.08 -3.37 -4.85
C THR A 135 -2.93 -3.09 -3.88
N ARG A 136 -3.16 -3.31 -2.59
CA ARG A 136 -2.17 -3.11 -1.52
C ARG A 136 -1.78 -4.44 -0.90
N LYS A 137 -0.52 -4.55 -0.48
CA LYS A 137 -0.05 -5.67 0.36
C LYS A 137 -0.62 -5.51 1.77
N VAL A 138 -1.14 -6.61 2.33
CA VAL A 138 -1.52 -6.72 3.73
C VAL A 138 -0.38 -7.38 4.50
N SER A 139 0.00 -6.77 5.60
CA SER A 139 0.97 -7.31 6.54
C SER A 139 0.33 -7.41 7.92
N VAL A 140 0.76 -8.37 8.72
CA VAL A 140 0.39 -8.48 10.12
C VAL A 140 1.61 -8.17 10.99
N PHE A 141 1.45 -7.24 11.92
CA PHE A 141 2.33 -7.07 13.06
C PHE A 141 1.93 -8.07 14.12
N VAL A 142 2.89 -8.82 14.63
CA VAL A 142 2.67 -9.83 15.68
C VAL A 142 3.59 -9.53 16.85
N ALA A 143 3.03 -9.44 18.05
CA ALA A 143 3.77 -9.36 19.30
C ALA A 143 3.33 -10.49 20.22
N VAL A 144 4.28 -11.18 20.84
CA VAL A 144 4.02 -12.31 21.73
C VAL A 144 4.83 -12.15 23.01
N LEU A 145 4.17 -12.17 24.16
CA LEU A 145 4.86 -12.30 25.45
C LEU A 145 5.48 -13.70 25.56
N CYS A 146 6.78 -13.76 25.82
CA CYS A 146 7.53 -15.02 25.71
C CYS A 146 7.18 -16.04 26.80
N HIS A 147 6.73 -15.62 27.97
CA HIS A 147 6.32 -16.52 29.06
C HIS A 147 4.90 -17.06 28.87
N SER A 148 3.90 -16.18 28.84
CA SER A 148 2.49 -16.59 28.74
C SER A 148 2.09 -17.09 27.36
N ARG A 149 2.83 -16.71 26.31
CA ARG A 149 2.47 -16.89 24.90
C ARG A 149 1.23 -16.05 24.51
N LEU A 150 0.86 -15.03 25.32
CA LEU A 150 -0.20 -14.10 24.95
C LEU A 150 0.18 -13.35 23.70
N LEU A 151 -0.73 -13.33 22.75
CA LEU A 151 -0.47 -12.84 21.39
C LEU A 151 -1.30 -11.59 21.10
N TYR A 152 -0.64 -10.58 20.57
CA TYR A 152 -1.25 -9.41 19.95
C TYR A 152 -0.99 -9.41 18.45
N ILE A 153 -2.01 -9.06 17.66
CA ILE A 153 -1.89 -8.89 16.21
C ILE A 153 -2.56 -7.60 15.75
N GLU A 154 -1.98 -7.00 14.72
CA GLU A 154 -2.56 -5.86 14.02
C GLU A 154 -2.24 -5.93 12.52
N PHE A 155 -3.27 -5.83 11.66
CA PHE A 155 -3.06 -5.79 10.22
C PHE A 155 -2.78 -4.37 9.74
N THR A 156 -1.87 -4.25 8.76
CA THR A 156 -1.44 -2.97 8.20
C THR A 156 -1.26 -3.07 6.68
N LEU A 157 -1.35 -1.93 5.99
CA LEU A 157 -1.06 -1.82 4.56
C LEU A 157 0.38 -1.36 4.27
N SER A 158 1.20 -1.24 5.32
CA SER A 158 2.59 -0.78 5.25
C SER A 158 3.40 -1.34 6.42
N GLN A 159 4.69 -1.62 6.20
CA GLN A 159 5.66 -2.01 7.24
C GLN A 159 6.63 -0.86 7.55
N ARG A 160 6.20 0.39 7.36
CA ARG A 160 7.03 1.57 7.65
C ARG A 160 7.30 1.71 9.14
N LYS A 161 8.29 2.51 9.47
CA LYS A 161 8.72 2.80 10.86
C LYS A 161 7.55 3.22 11.75
N ALA A 162 6.71 4.15 11.31
CA ALA A 162 5.55 4.62 12.08
C ALA A 162 4.54 3.49 12.38
N GLU A 163 4.30 2.59 11.41
CA GLU A 163 3.44 1.43 11.62
C GLU A 163 4.02 0.44 12.64
N PHE A 164 5.35 0.25 12.62
CA PHE A 164 6.05 -0.59 13.58
C PHE A 164 5.98 -0.02 15.00
N TYR A 165 6.24 1.29 15.16
CA TYR A 165 6.15 1.94 16.47
C TYR A 165 4.73 1.93 17.01
N ARG A 166 3.74 2.20 16.15
CA ARG A 166 2.33 2.10 16.55
C ARG A 166 1.94 0.68 16.97
N GLY A 167 2.32 -0.33 16.18
CA GLY A 167 2.09 -1.73 16.52
C GLY A 167 2.68 -2.11 17.90
N LEU A 168 3.90 -1.61 18.22
CA LEU A 168 4.52 -1.80 19.52
C LEU A 168 3.72 -1.13 20.64
N VAL A 169 3.36 0.15 20.47
CA VAL A 169 2.58 0.90 21.47
C VAL A 169 1.23 0.24 21.72
N ASN A 170 0.53 -0.15 20.64
CA ASN A 170 -0.76 -0.83 20.75
C ASN A 170 -0.64 -2.21 21.43
N ALA A 171 0.42 -2.97 21.15
CA ALA A 171 0.69 -4.24 21.82
C ALA A 171 0.95 -4.05 23.31
N LEU A 172 1.75 -3.08 23.71
CA LEU A 172 2.01 -2.75 25.11
C LEU A 172 0.73 -2.30 25.83
N THR A 173 -0.08 -1.48 25.15
CA THR A 173 -1.40 -1.07 25.67
C THR A 173 -2.32 -2.26 25.88
N PHE A 174 -2.36 -3.19 24.92
CA PHE A 174 -3.13 -4.43 25.04
C PHE A 174 -2.65 -5.31 26.20
N PHE A 175 -1.33 -5.43 26.39
CA PHE A 175 -0.77 -6.17 27.52
C PHE A 175 -0.90 -5.44 28.86
N GLY A 176 -1.25 -4.16 28.85
CA GLY A 176 -1.37 -3.35 30.08
C GLY A 176 -0.04 -3.04 30.75
N GLY A 177 1.09 -3.27 30.07
CA GLY A 177 2.42 -3.03 30.63
C GLY A 177 3.54 -3.40 29.66
N SER A 178 4.79 -3.13 30.07
CA SER A 178 5.98 -3.41 29.27
C SER A 178 6.86 -4.49 29.91
N PRO A 179 7.37 -5.46 29.14
CA PRO A 179 8.36 -6.43 29.60
C PRO A 179 9.74 -5.83 29.66
N ARG A 180 10.71 -6.55 30.24
CA ARG A 180 12.09 -6.09 30.36
C ARG A 180 12.79 -5.97 28.99
N ASN A 181 12.62 -6.97 28.11
CA ASN A 181 13.31 -7.07 26.84
C ASN A 181 12.31 -7.05 25.67
N LEU A 182 12.66 -6.33 24.61
CA LEU A 182 12.01 -6.36 23.31
C LEU A 182 12.92 -7.07 22.32
N ILE A 183 12.52 -8.27 21.89
CA ILE A 183 13.29 -9.12 20.97
C ILE A 183 12.68 -9.03 19.57
N PHE A 184 13.48 -8.80 18.57
CA PHE A 184 13.04 -8.67 17.17
C PHE A 184 14.17 -9.08 16.21
N ASP A 185 13.80 -9.38 14.97
CA ASP A 185 14.76 -9.60 13.89
C ASP A 185 15.38 -8.27 13.45
N ASN A 186 16.36 -8.36 12.56
CA ASN A 186 17.09 -7.19 12.03
C ASN A 186 16.17 -6.31 11.17
N LEU A 187 15.17 -5.69 11.80
CA LEU A 187 14.19 -4.82 11.16
C LEU A 187 14.82 -3.46 10.84
N LYS A 188 14.76 -3.05 9.56
CA LYS A 188 15.21 -1.74 9.10
C LYS A 188 14.54 -0.55 9.83
N ALA A 189 13.37 -0.76 10.42
CA ALA A 189 12.67 0.24 11.23
C ALA A 189 13.34 0.49 12.59
N ALA A 190 14.10 -0.48 13.11
CA ALA A 190 14.76 -0.42 14.41
C ALA A 190 16.28 -0.34 14.30
N VAL A 191 16.89 -1.02 13.33
CA VAL A 191 18.35 -1.19 13.18
C VAL A 191 18.86 -0.35 12.02
N LEU A 192 19.85 0.52 12.30
CA LEU A 192 20.59 1.28 11.30
C LEU A 192 21.58 0.40 10.55
N ASN A 193 22.41 -0.33 11.30
CA ASN A 193 23.39 -1.27 10.76
C ASN A 193 23.77 -2.32 11.82
N GLY A 194 24.49 -3.35 11.39
CA GLY A 194 24.89 -4.46 12.27
C GLY A 194 23.76 -5.46 12.52
N ALA A 195 24.06 -6.47 13.35
CA ALA A 195 23.11 -7.48 13.80
C ALA A 195 23.54 -8.08 15.15
N GLY A 196 22.59 -8.64 15.91
CA GLY A 196 22.87 -9.23 17.23
C GLY A 196 23.47 -8.22 18.18
N ARG A 197 24.59 -8.60 18.82
CA ARG A 197 25.29 -7.75 19.81
C ARG A 197 25.91 -6.47 19.22
N HIS A 198 26.10 -6.41 17.91
CA HIS A 198 26.68 -5.28 17.19
C HIS A 198 25.63 -4.44 16.47
N ALA A 199 24.34 -4.64 16.77
CA ALA A 199 23.26 -3.86 16.19
C ALA A 199 23.33 -2.41 16.68
N CYS A 200 23.33 -1.48 15.72
CA CYS A 200 23.22 -0.05 15.98
C CYS A 200 21.77 0.37 15.70
N PHE A 201 21.09 0.89 16.70
CA PHE A 201 19.66 1.20 16.62
C PHE A 201 19.40 2.64 16.20
N HIS A 202 18.26 2.91 15.60
CA HIS A 202 17.80 4.25 15.33
C HIS A 202 17.57 5.01 16.65
N PRO A 203 18.02 6.27 16.78
CA PRO A 203 17.85 7.07 18.01
C PRO A 203 16.38 7.16 18.45
N GLU A 204 15.45 7.32 17.51
CA GLU A 204 14.01 7.36 17.81
C GLU A 204 13.49 6.02 18.35
N PHE A 205 14.04 4.90 17.89
CA PHE A 205 13.69 3.58 18.41
C PHE A 205 14.23 3.39 19.83
N LEU A 206 15.45 3.86 20.10
CA LEU A 206 15.99 3.86 21.46
C LEU A 206 15.16 4.75 22.39
N ALA A 207 14.70 5.90 21.90
CA ALA A 207 13.81 6.77 22.67
C ALA A 207 12.49 6.08 23.02
N LEU A 208 11.88 5.35 22.05
CA LEU A 208 10.69 4.53 22.31
C LEU A 208 10.98 3.44 23.36
N CYS A 209 12.06 2.70 23.20
CA CYS A 209 12.44 1.65 24.16
C CYS A 209 12.72 2.24 25.56
N GLY A 210 13.39 3.39 25.62
CA GLY A 210 13.64 4.11 26.88
C GLY A 210 12.34 4.60 27.53
N TYR A 211 11.42 5.12 26.73
CA TYR A 211 10.09 5.56 27.20
C TYR A 211 9.31 4.47 27.93
N PHE A 212 9.36 3.24 27.39
CA PHE A 212 8.71 2.07 27.98
C PHE A 212 9.63 1.23 28.86
N CYS A 213 10.83 1.71 29.18
CA CYS A 213 11.85 1.02 29.99
C CYS A 213 12.17 -0.40 29.49
N MET A 214 12.20 -0.63 28.18
CA MET A 214 12.54 -1.90 27.55
C MET A 214 13.97 -1.89 27.01
N GLN A 215 14.65 -3.01 27.10
CA GLN A 215 15.95 -3.22 26.44
C GLN A 215 15.73 -3.82 25.04
N PRO A 216 16.13 -3.15 23.97
CA PRO A 216 16.05 -3.73 22.64
C PRO A 216 17.10 -4.83 22.45
N VAL A 217 16.70 -5.97 21.90
CA VAL A 217 17.53 -7.12 21.61
C VAL A 217 17.30 -7.55 20.14
N ALA A 218 18.26 -7.21 19.28
CA ALA A 218 18.24 -7.69 17.90
C ALA A 218 18.74 -9.13 17.85
N CYS A 219 18.01 -10.02 17.18
CA CYS A 219 18.46 -11.40 16.96
C CYS A 219 19.71 -11.42 16.07
N ALA A 220 20.63 -12.34 16.36
CA ALA A 220 21.74 -12.58 15.46
C ALA A 220 21.25 -13.19 14.14
N ALA A 221 21.93 -12.86 13.03
CA ALA A 221 21.60 -13.47 11.75
C ALA A 221 21.76 -15.01 11.82
N ARG A 222 20.70 -15.73 11.47
CA ARG A 222 20.62 -17.21 11.49
C ARG A 222 20.57 -17.84 12.90
N ASP A 223 20.05 -17.11 13.88
CA ASP A 223 19.74 -17.66 15.21
C ASP A 223 18.22 -17.97 15.32
N PRO A 224 17.78 -19.17 14.93
CA PRO A 224 16.36 -19.54 14.95
C PRO A 224 15.85 -19.80 16.39
N GLU A 225 16.75 -20.01 17.36
CA GLU A 225 16.35 -20.35 18.74
C GLU A 225 15.80 -19.12 19.45
N SER A 226 16.40 -17.97 19.23
CA SER A 226 16.01 -16.72 19.87
C SER A 226 14.68 -16.16 19.35
N LYS A 227 14.16 -16.61 18.19
CA LYS A 227 12.95 -16.07 17.53
C LYS A 227 11.78 -17.04 17.41
N GLY A 228 11.95 -18.30 17.86
CA GLY A 228 10.98 -19.37 17.64
C GLY A 228 9.56 -19.08 18.15
N VAL A 229 9.39 -18.22 19.15
CA VAL A 229 8.08 -17.88 19.74
C VAL A 229 7.22 -17.06 18.78
N VAL A 230 7.75 -15.95 18.26
CA VAL A 230 6.99 -15.07 17.35
C VAL A 230 6.83 -15.66 15.96
N GLU A 231 7.81 -16.42 15.46
CA GLU A 231 7.66 -17.15 14.20
C GLU A 231 6.52 -18.17 14.24
N GLY A 232 6.39 -18.86 15.39
CA GLY A 232 5.23 -19.70 15.68
C GLY A 232 3.92 -18.90 15.66
N GLY A 233 3.92 -17.70 16.25
CA GLY A 233 2.78 -16.78 16.23
C GLY A 233 2.39 -16.34 14.82
N VAL A 234 3.35 -15.88 14.01
CA VAL A 234 3.12 -15.49 12.60
C VAL A 234 2.58 -16.67 11.78
N ARG A 235 3.17 -17.86 11.96
CA ARG A 235 2.70 -19.07 11.30
C ARG A 235 1.26 -19.39 11.68
N TYR A 236 0.94 -19.29 12.97
CA TYR A 236 -0.40 -19.56 13.49
C TYR A 236 -1.44 -18.59 12.94
N VAL A 237 -1.12 -17.29 12.85
CA VAL A 237 -1.98 -16.31 12.16
C VAL A 237 -2.26 -16.75 10.72
N LYS A 238 -1.22 -17.09 9.95
CA LYS A 238 -1.38 -17.49 8.56
C LYS A 238 -2.19 -18.76 8.37
N GLN A 239 -1.96 -19.76 9.21
CA GLN A 239 -2.57 -21.09 9.07
C GLN A 239 -3.96 -21.19 9.70
N ASN A 240 -4.28 -20.37 10.68
CA ASN A 240 -5.54 -20.45 11.41
C ASN A 240 -6.44 -19.23 11.22
N ALA A 241 -5.90 -18.02 11.35
CA ALA A 241 -6.71 -16.81 11.19
C ALA A 241 -7.09 -16.55 9.71
N LEU A 242 -6.16 -16.83 8.77
CA LEU A 242 -6.31 -16.43 7.37
C LEU A 242 -6.61 -17.58 6.41
N ALA A 243 -6.06 -18.77 6.68
CA ALA A 243 -6.23 -19.92 5.79
C ALA A 243 -7.72 -20.31 5.65
N GLY A 244 -8.18 -20.48 4.42
CA GLY A 244 -9.55 -20.84 4.11
C GLY A 244 -10.56 -19.68 4.11
N ARG A 245 -10.15 -18.44 4.41
CA ARG A 245 -11.03 -17.26 4.46
C ARG A 245 -10.85 -16.29 3.30
N GLY A 246 -10.33 -16.75 2.15
CA GLY A 246 -10.08 -15.88 0.99
C GLY A 246 -11.31 -15.10 0.51
N ASP A 247 -12.48 -15.71 0.56
CA ASP A 247 -13.75 -15.10 0.13
C ASP A 247 -14.33 -14.12 1.18
N GLU A 248 -13.93 -14.26 2.45
CA GLU A 248 -14.38 -13.40 3.54
C GLU A 248 -13.50 -12.14 3.68
N LEU A 249 -12.23 -12.21 3.28
CA LEU A 249 -11.22 -11.16 3.48
C LEU A 249 -10.96 -10.41 2.17
N THR A 250 -11.96 -9.70 1.69
CA THR A 250 -11.90 -8.99 0.40
C THR A 250 -11.48 -7.54 0.53
N ARG A 251 -11.74 -6.89 1.66
CA ARG A 251 -11.41 -5.51 1.97
C ARG A 251 -10.50 -5.43 3.19
N PHE A 252 -9.78 -4.34 3.35
CA PHE A 252 -8.89 -4.17 4.49
C PHE A 252 -9.64 -4.09 5.83
N GLU A 253 -10.84 -3.55 5.83
CA GLU A 253 -11.74 -3.49 6.98
C GLU A 253 -12.08 -4.87 7.54
N ASP A 254 -12.17 -5.89 6.67
CA ASP A 254 -12.44 -7.27 7.08
C ASP A 254 -11.28 -7.82 7.94
N TYR A 255 -10.04 -7.51 7.58
CA TYR A 255 -8.85 -7.86 8.39
C TYR A 255 -8.84 -7.14 9.74
N LEU A 256 -9.25 -5.86 9.76
CA LEU A 256 -9.32 -5.08 10.99
C LEU A 256 -10.37 -5.61 11.97
N ALA A 257 -11.50 -6.06 11.46
CA ALA A 257 -12.57 -6.68 12.26
C ALA A 257 -12.19 -8.08 12.77
N LEU A 258 -11.47 -8.86 11.93
CA LEU A 258 -11.02 -10.21 12.27
C LEU A 258 -10.00 -10.20 13.42
N ALA A 259 -9.05 -9.25 13.43
CA ALA A 259 -7.91 -9.28 14.34
C ALA A 259 -8.30 -9.38 15.82
N PRO A 260 -9.11 -8.49 16.41
CA PRO A 260 -9.48 -8.57 17.82
C PRO A 260 -10.31 -9.82 18.11
N THR A 261 -11.28 -10.15 17.27
CA THR A 261 -12.19 -11.29 17.48
C THR A 261 -11.40 -12.61 17.50
N TRP A 262 -10.56 -12.85 16.51
CA TRP A 262 -9.75 -14.06 16.45
C TRP A 262 -8.71 -14.11 17.57
N ARG A 263 -8.06 -12.99 17.88
CA ARG A 263 -7.08 -12.91 18.97
C ARG A 263 -7.69 -13.31 20.31
N ASP A 264 -8.87 -12.77 20.64
CA ASP A 264 -9.48 -12.91 21.97
C ASP A 264 -10.28 -14.20 22.10
N GLN A 265 -10.96 -14.66 21.04
CA GLN A 265 -11.83 -15.84 21.09
C GLN A 265 -11.13 -17.14 20.68
N VAL A 266 -10.01 -17.07 19.96
CA VAL A 266 -9.33 -18.26 19.44
C VAL A 266 -7.87 -18.31 19.93
N ALA A 267 -7.08 -17.28 19.60
CA ALA A 267 -5.63 -17.37 19.79
C ALA A 267 -5.22 -17.42 21.27
N ASN A 268 -5.80 -16.56 22.11
CA ASN A 268 -5.37 -16.42 23.48
C ASN A 268 -6.09 -17.35 24.45
N VAL A 269 -7.16 -18.03 24.03
CA VAL A 269 -7.91 -18.99 24.83
C VAL A 269 -7.64 -20.46 24.48
N ARG A 270 -6.87 -20.72 23.37
CA ARG A 270 -6.52 -22.09 23.00
C ARG A 270 -5.59 -22.74 24.01
N LEU A 271 -5.64 -24.06 24.12
CA LEU A 271 -4.60 -24.81 24.82
C LEU A 271 -3.30 -24.77 23.95
N HIS A 272 -2.28 -24.07 24.45
CA HIS A 272 -1.04 -23.92 23.72
C HIS A 272 -0.19 -25.20 23.80
N GLU A 273 0.28 -25.69 22.66
CA GLU A 273 0.96 -26.99 22.53
C GLU A 273 2.20 -27.11 23.42
N THR A 274 3.06 -26.11 23.46
CA THR A 274 4.31 -26.12 24.23
C THR A 274 4.04 -25.91 25.74
N THR A 275 3.22 -24.94 26.10
CA THR A 275 3.01 -24.60 27.52
C THR A 275 1.94 -25.45 28.21
N ARG A 276 1.14 -26.20 27.45
CA ARG A 276 0.02 -27.01 27.92
C ARG A 276 -0.98 -26.24 28.79
N ALA A 277 -1.08 -24.93 28.58
CA ALA A 277 -1.98 -24.00 29.27
C ALA A 277 -2.53 -22.97 28.27
N ARG A 278 -3.62 -22.32 28.62
CA ARG A 278 -4.15 -21.19 27.79
C ARG A 278 -3.28 -19.96 28.03
N PRO A 279 -2.92 -19.22 26.96
CA PRO A 279 -2.13 -18.01 27.11
C PRO A 279 -2.72 -17.00 28.10
N ILE A 280 -4.04 -16.82 28.07
CA ILE A 280 -4.74 -15.88 28.98
C ILE A 280 -4.58 -16.25 30.46
N ASP A 281 -4.64 -17.55 30.81
CA ASP A 281 -4.50 -17.97 32.20
C ASP A 281 -3.07 -17.75 32.72
N ARG A 282 -2.06 -18.03 31.88
CA ARG A 282 -0.65 -17.75 32.24
C ARG A 282 -0.36 -16.27 32.33
N PHE A 283 -1.08 -15.46 31.54
CA PHE A 283 -0.93 -14.01 31.54
C PHE A 283 -1.38 -13.37 32.85
N GLU A 284 -2.36 -13.92 33.57
CA GLU A 284 -2.77 -13.40 34.87
C GLU A 284 -1.61 -13.25 35.85
N GLN A 285 -0.68 -14.21 35.85
CA GLN A 285 0.54 -14.14 36.65
C GLN A 285 1.57 -13.17 36.08
N GLU A 286 1.74 -13.16 34.75
CA GLU A 286 2.72 -12.32 34.08
C GLU A 286 2.33 -10.84 34.16
N HIS A 287 1.04 -10.51 34.04
CA HIS A 287 0.51 -9.16 34.02
C HIS A 287 0.95 -8.33 35.24
N THR A 288 0.94 -8.92 36.42
CA THR A 288 1.32 -8.22 37.68
C THR A 288 2.80 -7.83 37.73
N LEU A 289 3.64 -8.47 36.93
CA LEU A 289 5.09 -8.25 36.86
C LEU A 289 5.52 -7.36 35.69
N LEU A 290 4.59 -7.03 34.79
CA LEU A 290 4.86 -6.05 33.74
C LEU A 290 5.04 -4.66 34.35
N ARG A 291 5.93 -3.87 33.78
CA ARG A 291 6.09 -2.47 34.19
C ARG A 291 4.89 -1.64 33.74
N PRO A 292 4.37 -0.76 34.61
CA PRO A 292 3.25 0.10 34.23
C PRO A 292 3.61 1.00 33.06
N LEU A 293 2.65 1.27 32.20
CA LEU A 293 2.82 2.18 31.07
C LEU A 293 2.80 3.63 31.56
N PRO A 294 3.57 4.53 30.92
CA PRO A 294 3.48 5.98 31.17
C PRO A 294 2.06 6.49 30.89
N ALA A 295 1.60 7.48 31.68
CA ALA A 295 0.27 8.05 31.55
C ALA A 295 0.06 8.82 30.21
N ILE A 296 1.13 9.40 29.66
CA ILE A 296 1.08 10.10 28.39
C ILE A 296 1.36 9.10 27.27
N PRO A 297 0.53 9.00 26.22
CA PRO A 297 0.81 8.10 25.10
C PRO A 297 2.09 8.52 24.35
N PHE A 298 2.87 7.55 23.90
CA PHE A 298 4.00 7.80 23.02
C PHE A 298 3.51 8.22 21.62
N ASP A 299 4.08 9.30 21.10
CA ASP A 299 3.72 9.80 19.76
C ASP A 299 4.34 8.93 18.67
N THR A 300 3.49 8.29 17.87
CA THR A 300 3.87 7.41 16.77
C THR A 300 3.59 8.01 15.40
N ASP A 301 3.17 9.29 15.33
CA ASP A 301 2.92 9.97 14.06
C ASP A 301 4.18 9.97 13.18
N GLU A 302 4.00 9.70 11.90
CA GLU A 302 5.07 9.86 10.91
C GLU A 302 5.28 11.35 10.64
N VAL A 303 6.46 11.87 11.00
CA VAL A 303 6.82 13.27 10.78
C VAL A 303 7.77 13.38 9.60
N VAL A 304 7.37 14.11 8.56
CA VAL A 304 8.13 14.25 7.31
C VAL A 304 8.25 15.73 6.95
N PRO A 305 9.45 16.26 6.74
CA PRO A 305 9.62 17.58 6.15
C PRO A 305 9.15 17.55 4.69
N ALA A 306 8.40 18.54 4.27
CA ALA A 306 7.87 18.66 2.91
C ALA A 306 7.95 20.10 2.41
N VAL A 307 7.95 20.26 1.09
CA VAL A 307 7.84 21.57 0.44
C VAL A 307 6.58 21.59 -0.42
N VAL A 308 5.78 22.62 -0.27
CA VAL A 308 4.58 22.79 -1.07
C VAL A 308 4.98 23.15 -2.51
N ASN A 309 4.54 22.34 -3.47
CA ASN A 309 4.86 22.54 -4.88
C ASN A 309 4.09 23.73 -5.50
N PRO A 310 4.43 24.20 -6.72
CA PRO A 310 3.74 25.32 -7.39
C PRO A 310 2.24 25.11 -7.65
N HIS A 311 1.75 23.88 -7.55
CA HIS A 311 0.33 23.55 -7.66
C HIS A 311 -0.38 23.55 -6.30
N ALA A 312 0.24 24.12 -5.25
CA ALA A 312 -0.24 24.10 -3.87
C ALA A 312 -0.55 22.67 -3.37
N ARG A 313 0.39 21.75 -3.54
CA ARG A 313 0.25 20.33 -3.19
C ARG A 313 1.53 19.78 -2.56
N ILE A 314 1.36 18.78 -1.73
CA ILE A 314 2.43 17.92 -1.22
C ILE A 314 2.19 16.48 -1.64
N ALA A 315 3.27 15.67 -1.70
CA ALA A 315 3.20 14.24 -1.98
C ALA A 315 3.43 13.45 -0.70
N PHE A 316 2.57 12.46 -0.43
CA PHE A 316 2.74 11.53 0.67
C PHE A 316 2.11 10.17 0.33
N ASP A 317 2.81 9.08 0.59
CA ASP A 317 2.39 7.68 0.35
C ASP A 317 1.79 7.42 -1.05
N GLY A 318 2.36 8.07 -2.09
CA GLY A 318 1.91 7.94 -3.48
C GLY A 318 0.67 8.76 -3.84
N ASN A 319 0.19 9.61 -2.93
CA ASN A 319 -0.93 10.53 -3.12
C ASN A 319 -0.47 11.99 -3.10
N ARG A 320 -1.32 12.88 -3.58
CA ARG A 320 -1.13 14.33 -3.56
C ARG A 320 -2.22 14.98 -2.74
N TYR A 321 -1.82 15.74 -1.73
CA TYR A 321 -2.71 16.46 -0.82
C TYR A 321 -2.58 17.96 -1.05
N SER A 322 -3.69 18.69 -1.10
CA SER A 322 -3.66 20.14 -1.25
C SER A 322 -3.14 20.83 0.01
N ALA A 323 -2.44 21.94 -0.17
CA ALA A 323 -2.02 22.83 0.89
C ALA A 323 -2.55 24.24 0.63
N PRO A 324 -2.67 25.11 1.65
CA PRO A 324 -3.05 26.50 1.44
C PRO A 324 -2.05 27.19 0.49
N PRO A 325 -2.50 27.89 -0.54
CA PRO A 325 -1.64 28.44 -1.60
C PRO A 325 -0.57 29.42 -1.11
N GLN A 326 -0.78 30.07 0.02
CA GLN A 326 0.20 30.98 0.64
C GLN A 326 1.51 30.31 1.05
N PHE A 327 1.50 28.97 1.21
CA PHE A 327 2.69 28.17 1.55
C PHE A 327 3.41 27.59 0.34
N VAL A 328 3.02 27.96 -0.88
CA VAL A 328 3.72 27.52 -2.10
C VAL A 328 5.20 27.88 -2.03
N ARG A 329 6.07 26.89 -2.31
CA ARG A 329 7.53 26.94 -2.20
C ARG A 329 8.07 27.16 -0.78
N ARG A 330 7.23 27.05 0.25
CA ARG A 330 7.65 27.10 1.65
C ARG A 330 7.80 25.70 2.22
N PRO A 331 8.76 25.51 3.15
CA PRO A 331 8.86 24.28 3.92
C PRO A 331 7.68 24.18 4.90
N ILE A 332 7.14 23.00 5.03
CA ILE A 332 6.11 22.65 6.01
C ILE A 332 6.45 21.30 6.62
N THR A 333 5.92 21.02 7.78
CA THR A 333 6.00 19.70 8.42
C THR A 333 4.70 18.93 8.17
N LEU A 334 4.81 17.74 7.61
CA LEU A 334 3.72 16.80 7.48
C LEU A 334 3.73 15.86 8.67
N ARG A 335 2.62 15.72 9.38
CA ARG A 335 2.39 14.70 10.40
C ARG A 335 1.25 13.79 9.95
N ALA A 336 1.49 12.50 9.93
CA ALA A 336 0.51 11.52 9.50
C ALA A 336 0.38 10.38 10.51
N ASN A 337 -0.86 10.10 10.91
CA ASN A 337 -1.21 8.86 11.59
C ASN A 337 -1.99 7.93 10.64
N ARG A 338 -2.74 6.97 11.19
CA ARG A 338 -3.51 6.01 10.39
C ARG A 338 -4.67 6.66 9.63
N GLU A 339 -5.27 7.68 10.19
CA GLU A 339 -6.55 8.25 9.71
C GLU A 339 -6.38 9.64 9.11
N ILE A 340 -5.47 10.42 9.67
CA ILE A 340 -5.36 11.85 9.42
C ILE A 340 -3.94 12.21 9.01
N LEU A 341 -3.86 13.13 8.06
CA LEU A 341 -2.64 13.81 7.65
C LEU A 341 -2.79 15.30 7.95
N ARG A 342 -1.89 15.85 8.76
CA ARG A 342 -1.84 17.27 9.14
C ARG A 342 -0.64 17.93 8.52
N LEU A 343 -0.85 19.13 8.00
CA LEU A 343 0.20 20.02 7.53
C LEU A 343 0.43 21.09 8.58
N LEU A 344 1.67 21.24 9.01
CA LEU A 344 2.04 22.23 10.03
C LEU A 344 3.06 23.20 9.45
N HIS A 345 2.88 24.47 9.79
CA HIS A 345 3.87 25.53 9.54
C HIS A 345 4.14 26.25 10.87
N GLU A 346 5.40 26.32 11.27
CA GLU A 346 5.81 26.92 12.56
C GLU A 346 5.02 26.38 13.78
N GLY A 347 4.76 25.05 13.77
CA GLY A 347 4.03 24.37 14.85
C GLY A 347 2.50 24.49 14.77
N GLN A 348 1.96 25.35 13.89
CA GLN A 348 0.51 25.52 13.72
C GLN A 348 -0.03 24.61 12.61
N VAL A 349 -1.18 23.99 12.85
CA VAL A 349 -1.87 23.18 11.84
C VAL A 349 -2.50 24.11 10.80
N VAL A 350 -2.01 24.04 9.56
CA VAL A 350 -2.48 24.86 8.43
C VAL A 350 -3.44 24.12 7.50
N ALA A 351 -3.47 22.80 7.55
CA ALA A 351 -4.43 21.96 6.85
C ALA A 351 -4.52 20.58 7.47
N GLN A 352 -5.68 19.92 7.33
CA GLN A 352 -5.92 18.55 7.77
C GLN A 352 -6.68 17.80 6.68
N HIS A 353 -6.21 16.60 6.34
CA HIS A 353 -6.84 15.70 5.38
C HIS A 353 -7.12 14.34 6.00
N VAL A 354 -8.13 13.66 5.52
CA VAL A 354 -8.29 12.22 5.74
C VAL A 354 -7.20 11.49 4.94
N ARG A 355 -6.47 10.59 5.58
CA ARG A 355 -5.42 9.81 4.92
C ARG A 355 -6.05 8.79 3.96
N SER A 356 -5.57 8.75 2.73
CA SER A 356 -5.96 7.73 1.75
C SER A 356 -4.85 6.70 1.59
N TYR A 357 -5.23 5.42 1.63
CA TYR A 357 -4.35 4.28 1.34
C TYR A 357 -4.45 3.81 -0.12
N GLU A 358 -5.38 4.36 -0.88
CA GLU A 358 -5.39 4.27 -2.34
C GLU A 358 -4.19 5.04 -2.90
N ARG A 359 -3.69 4.70 -4.08
CA ARG A 359 -2.54 5.39 -4.68
C ARG A 359 -2.95 6.21 -5.90
N GLY A 360 -2.16 7.27 -6.16
CA GLY A 360 -2.38 8.15 -7.30
C GLY A 360 -3.49 9.18 -7.10
N GLN A 361 -4.08 9.23 -5.91
CA GLN A 361 -5.18 10.13 -5.60
C GLN A 361 -4.72 11.59 -5.48
N LEU A 362 -5.64 12.49 -5.84
CA LEU A 362 -5.52 13.91 -5.62
C LEU A 362 -6.60 14.38 -4.65
N LEU A 363 -6.22 14.58 -3.40
CA LEU A 363 -7.11 15.03 -2.33
C LEU A 363 -7.02 16.55 -2.20
N VAL A 364 -8.10 17.22 -2.56
CA VAL A 364 -8.17 18.70 -2.57
C VAL A 364 -9.27 19.17 -1.65
N LEU A 365 -8.92 20.00 -0.68
CA LEU A 365 -9.88 20.70 0.16
C LEU A 365 -10.52 21.85 -0.61
N PRO A 366 -11.86 22.04 -0.51
CA PRO A 366 -12.57 23.09 -1.25
C PRO A 366 -12.02 24.50 -0.99
N GLU A 367 -11.67 24.81 0.27
CA GLU A 367 -11.08 26.10 0.67
C GLU A 367 -9.74 26.36 -0.03
N HIS A 368 -8.88 25.35 -0.20
CA HIS A 368 -7.60 25.51 -0.90
C HIS A 368 -7.80 25.79 -2.39
N ARG A 369 -8.83 25.19 -2.99
CA ARG A 369 -9.19 25.42 -4.38
C ARG A 369 -9.68 26.86 -4.58
N LEU A 370 -10.56 27.35 -3.69
CA LEU A 370 -11.06 28.71 -3.76
C LEU A 370 -9.95 29.73 -3.55
N ALA A 371 -9.10 29.53 -2.54
CA ALA A 371 -7.93 30.38 -2.29
C ALA A 371 -6.95 30.40 -3.48
N ALA A 372 -6.72 29.27 -4.14
CA ALA A 372 -5.87 29.21 -5.33
C ALA A 372 -6.46 29.93 -6.54
N LEU A 373 -7.80 29.91 -6.69
CA LEU A 373 -8.49 30.65 -7.74
C LEU A 373 -8.39 32.17 -7.50
N SER A 374 -8.56 32.63 -6.26
CA SER A 374 -8.43 34.07 -5.93
C SER A 374 -7.03 34.61 -6.23
N LEU A 375 -5.99 33.85 -5.92
CA LEU A 375 -4.59 34.22 -6.23
C LEU A 375 -4.23 34.23 -7.72
N ARG A 376 -4.98 33.50 -8.55
CA ARG A 376 -4.80 33.51 -10.03
C ARG A 376 -5.43 34.70 -10.74
N GLN A 377 -6.32 35.45 -10.07
CA GLN A 377 -6.90 36.66 -10.61
C GLN A 377 -5.79 37.70 -10.72
N ARG A 378 -5.52 38.17 -11.97
CA ARG A 378 -4.53 39.23 -12.19
C ARG A 378 -4.95 40.46 -11.37
N PRO A 379 -4.05 41.20 -10.72
CA PRO A 379 -4.37 42.37 -9.91
C PRO A 379 -5.27 43.38 -10.62
N ARG A 380 -5.08 43.53 -11.95
CA ARG A 380 -5.91 44.38 -12.81
C ARG A 380 -7.37 43.89 -12.92
N GLN A 381 -7.58 42.55 -12.88
CA GLN A 381 -8.93 41.99 -12.98
C GLN A 381 -9.65 42.07 -11.64
N GLN A 382 -8.94 41.99 -10.51
CA GLN A 382 -9.48 42.25 -9.17
C GLN A 382 -9.90 43.71 -9.00
N ALA A 383 -9.09 44.67 -9.48
CA ALA A 383 -9.42 46.08 -9.43
C ALA A 383 -10.73 46.38 -10.21
N LEU A 384 -10.87 45.81 -11.43
CA LEU A 384 -12.08 45.96 -12.24
C LEU A 384 -13.34 45.37 -11.58
N THR A 385 -13.20 44.18 -10.97
CA THR A 385 -14.33 43.57 -10.28
C THR A 385 -14.69 44.30 -8.99
N GLN A 386 -13.71 44.78 -8.23
CA GLN A 386 -13.95 45.61 -7.06
C GLN A 386 -14.63 46.94 -7.42
N GLU A 387 -14.22 47.61 -8.50
CA GLU A 387 -14.85 48.80 -9.03
C GLU A 387 -16.32 48.54 -9.39
N PHE A 388 -16.60 47.45 -10.08
CA PHE A 388 -17.94 47.04 -10.47
C PHE A 388 -18.81 46.69 -9.26
N ASP A 389 -18.28 45.92 -8.29
CA ASP A 389 -19.00 45.55 -7.07
C ASP A 389 -19.30 46.74 -6.15
N ALA A 390 -18.48 47.78 -6.21
CA ALA A 390 -18.73 49.03 -5.49
C ALA A 390 -19.94 49.82 -6.02
N TRP A 391 -20.52 49.42 -7.16
CA TRP A 391 -21.72 50.09 -7.68
C TRP A 391 -22.98 49.80 -6.88
N GLY A 392 -23.03 48.69 -6.13
CA GLY A 392 -24.15 48.38 -5.26
C GLY A 392 -24.59 46.94 -5.29
N PRO A 393 -25.68 46.58 -4.62
CA PRO A 393 -26.16 45.22 -4.46
C PRO A 393 -26.51 44.55 -5.79
N GLU A 394 -27.09 45.27 -6.76
CA GLU A 394 -27.47 44.76 -8.08
C GLU A 394 -26.23 44.34 -8.90
N ALA A 395 -25.18 45.17 -8.88
CA ALA A 395 -23.93 44.87 -9.55
C ALA A 395 -23.26 43.61 -8.96
N ARG A 396 -23.26 43.48 -7.62
CA ARG A 396 -22.74 42.27 -6.94
C ARG A 396 -23.56 41.04 -7.27
N ALA A 397 -24.90 41.13 -7.27
CA ALA A 397 -25.76 40.00 -7.63
C ALA A 397 -25.51 39.56 -9.07
N PHE A 398 -25.33 40.48 -10.01
CA PHE A 398 -25.01 40.19 -11.39
C PHE A 398 -23.62 39.56 -11.55
N HIS A 399 -22.62 40.08 -10.82
CA HIS A 399 -21.26 39.51 -10.81
C HIS A 399 -21.25 38.09 -10.27
N LEU A 400 -21.97 37.79 -9.19
CA LEU A 400 -22.12 36.44 -8.65
C LEU A 400 -22.74 35.48 -9.67
N SER A 401 -23.77 35.97 -10.40
CA SER A 401 -24.44 35.18 -11.44
C SER A 401 -23.54 34.93 -12.65
N LEU A 402 -22.68 35.87 -13.03
CA LEU A 402 -21.65 35.67 -14.05
C LEU A 402 -20.61 34.59 -13.64
N ASN A 403 -20.22 34.59 -12.36
CA ASN A 403 -19.23 33.62 -11.83
C ASN A 403 -19.76 32.19 -11.76
N SER A 404 -21.07 31.98 -11.69
CA SER A 404 -21.69 30.64 -11.67
C SER A 404 -21.64 29.94 -13.04
N ARG A 405 -21.30 30.66 -14.11
CA ARG A 405 -21.25 30.14 -15.49
C ARG A 405 -19.82 29.89 -15.98
N PRO A 406 -19.61 29.01 -16.95
CA PRO A 406 -18.28 28.74 -17.53
C PRO A 406 -17.84 29.82 -18.53
N ILE A 407 -17.99 31.11 -18.18
CA ILE A 407 -17.66 32.27 -19.01
C ILE A 407 -16.51 33.10 -18.42
N LYS A 408 -15.85 33.91 -19.24
CA LYS A 408 -14.78 34.80 -18.79
C LYS A 408 -15.36 36.06 -18.14
N THR A 409 -15.77 35.99 -16.89
CA THR A 409 -16.43 37.06 -16.09
C THR A 409 -15.77 38.44 -16.27
N GLY A 410 -14.41 38.49 -16.26
CA GLY A 410 -13.68 39.75 -16.40
C GLY A 410 -13.90 40.48 -17.76
N VAL A 411 -14.29 39.75 -18.81
CA VAL A 411 -14.64 40.38 -20.11
C VAL A 411 -16.00 41.11 -20.01
N HIS A 412 -16.97 40.44 -19.40
CA HIS A 412 -18.30 40.99 -19.20
C HIS A 412 -18.25 42.20 -18.27
N VAL A 413 -17.55 42.10 -17.12
CA VAL A 413 -17.39 43.25 -16.19
C VAL A 413 -16.73 44.44 -16.90
N ARG A 414 -15.65 44.22 -17.68
CA ARG A 414 -15.01 45.30 -18.42
C ARG A 414 -15.97 45.97 -19.42
N ARG A 415 -16.78 45.18 -20.13
CA ARG A 415 -17.78 45.71 -21.07
C ARG A 415 -18.81 46.56 -20.36
N LEU A 416 -19.32 46.15 -19.19
CA LEU A 416 -20.25 46.90 -18.36
C LEU A 416 -19.64 48.19 -17.82
N LEU A 417 -18.37 48.19 -17.40
CA LEU A 417 -17.65 49.39 -16.97
C LEU A 417 -17.51 50.39 -18.15
N ASN A 418 -17.20 49.91 -19.35
CA ASN A 418 -17.12 50.76 -20.54
C ASN A 418 -18.51 51.34 -20.92
N LEU A 419 -19.59 50.56 -20.83
CA LEU A 419 -20.94 51.04 -21.03
C LEU A 419 -21.30 52.16 -20.04
N ALA A 420 -20.85 52.04 -18.80
CA ALA A 420 -21.11 53.07 -17.77
C ALA A 420 -20.32 54.36 -18.05
N GLN A 421 -19.14 54.26 -18.69
CA GLN A 421 -18.40 55.47 -19.15
C GLN A 421 -19.15 56.19 -20.28
N LEU A 422 -19.86 55.47 -21.15
CA LEU A 422 -20.56 56.01 -22.30
C LEU A 422 -21.97 56.54 -21.94
N TYR A 423 -22.70 55.75 -21.12
CA TYR A 423 -24.12 55.98 -20.88
C TYR A 423 -24.43 56.45 -19.46
N GLY A 424 -23.44 56.44 -18.60
CA GLY A 424 -23.62 56.73 -17.17
C GLY A 424 -23.96 55.48 -16.36
N ARG A 425 -23.46 55.47 -15.10
CA ARG A 425 -23.61 54.34 -14.18
C ARG A 425 -25.06 54.02 -13.84
N THR A 426 -25.90 55.07 -13.68
CA THR A 426 -27.30 54.92 -13.28
C THR A 426 -28.12 54.18 -14.34
N GLU A 427 -27.89 54.47 -15.62
CA GLU A 427 -28.59 53.81 -16.73
C GLU A 427 -28.18 52.37 -16.87
N VAL A 428 -26.89 52.07 -16.72
CA VAL A 428 -26.35 50.68 -16.79
C VAL A 428 -26.88 49.87 -15.60
N LEU A 429 -26.97 50.44 -14.39
CA LEU A 429 -27.53 49.75 -13.24
C LEU A 429 -29.03 49.43 -13.42
N ALA A 430 -29.81 50.35 -14.02
CA ALA A 430 -31.20 50.07 -14.37
C ALA A 430 -31.34 48.91 -15.36
N ALA A 431 -30.47 48.85 -16.37
CA ALA A 431 -30.42 47.74 -17.34
C ALA A 431 -29.98 46.42 -16.68
N ILE A 432 -29.01 46.46 -15.74
CA ILE A 432 -28.57 45.27 -14.95
C ILE A 432 -29.71 44.74 -14.10
N ARG A 433 -30.50 45.62 -13.44
CA ARG A 433 -31.68 45.21 -12.65
C ARG A 433 -32.68 44.46 -13.53
N HIS A 434 -32.98 45.01 -14.71
CA HIS A 434 -33.88 44.40 -15.67
C HIS A 434 -33.32 43.05 -16.20
N ALA A 435 -32.00 42.95 -16.43
CA ALA A 435 -31.34 41.68 -16.82
C ALA A 435 -31.43 40.62 -15.71
N LEU A 436 -31.34 41.04 -14.42
CA LEU A 436 -31.52 40.14 -13.27
C LEU A 436 -32.96 39.62 -13.19
N GLU A 437 -33.97 40.45 -13.42
CA GLU A 437 -35.39 40.08 -13.46
C GLU A 437 -35.68 39.06 -14.57
N LEU A 438 -35.00 39.21 -15.73
CA LEU A 438 -35.11 38.29 -16.87
C LEU A 438 -34.20 37.06 -16.75
N ALA A 439 -33.47 36.92 -15.65
CA ALA A 439 -32.49 35.87 -15.43
C ALA A 439 -31.44 35.72 -16.59
N THR A 440 -31.10 36.84 -17.24
CA THR A 440 -30.13 36.89 -18.34
C THR A 440 -28.82 37.51 -17.85
N TYR A 441 -27.73 36.71 -17.81
CA TYR A 441 -26.44 37.09 -17.22
C TYR A 441 -25.38 37.20 -18.33
N ASP A 442 -25.48 38.24 -19.16
CA ASP A 442 -24.53 38.54 -20.22
C ASP A 442 -24.45 40.06 -20.44
N ALA A 443 -23.25 40.62 -20.62
CA ALA A 443 -23.05 42.04 -20.85
C ALA A 443 -23.69 42.53 -22.16
N ALA A 444 -23.79 41.67 -23.18
CA ALA A 444 -24.47 42.01 -24.43
C ALA A 444 -25.99 42.15 -24.22
N CYS A 445 -26.60 41.30 -23.39
CA CYS A 445 -28.01 41.45 -23.01
C CYS A 445 -28.27 42.77 -22.28
N VAL A 446 -27.40 43.13 -21.31
CA VAL A 446 -27.49 44.40 -20.61
C VAL A 446 -27.39 45.58 -21.57
N GLU A 447 -26.47 45.52 -22.52
CA GLU A 447 -26.30 46.56 -23.56
C GLU A 447 -27.55 46.68 -24.45
N ASN A 448 -28.14 45.57 -24.89
CA ASN A 448 -29.35 45.58 -25.68
C ASN A 448 -30.54 46.13 -24.91
N LEU A 449 -30.71 45.79 -23.63
CA LEU A 449 -31.74 46.34 -22.75
C LEU A 449 -31.56 47.87 -22.55
N LEU A 450 -30.33 48.29 -22.31
CA LEU A 450 -29.96 49.70 -22.21
C LEU A 450 -30.33 50.49 -23.47
N LEU A 451 -29.90 49.97 -24.64
CA LEU A 451 -30.18 50.63 -25.93
C LEU A 451 -31.68 50.65 -26.29
N ALA A 452 -32.41 49.57 -25.97
CA ALA A 452 -33.86 49.51 -26.16
C ALA A 452 -34.58 50.56 -25.31
N GLU A 453 -34.21 50.73 -24.05
CA GLU A 453 -34.80 51.72 -23.14
C GLU A 453 -34.46 53.14 -23.59
N ARG A 454 -33.23 53.39 -24.04
CA ARG A 454 -32.83 54.70 -24.60
C ARG A 454 -33.61 55.06 -25.86
N ARG A 455 -33.84 54.11 -26.79
CA ARG A 455 -34.69 54.30 -27.99
C ARG A 455 -36.12 54.61 -27.59
N ARG A 456 -36.67 53.93 -26.59
CA ARG A 456 -38.00 54.18 -26.08
C ARG A 456 -38.16 55.59 -25.51
N ARG A 457 -37.08 56.11 -24.87
CA ARG A 457 -37.03 57.46 -24.30
C ARG A 457 -36.58 58.55 -25.31
N GLN A 458 -36.30 58.19 -26.55
CA GLN A 458 -35.80 59.06 -27.60
C GLN A 458 -34.54 59.87 -27.20
N LEU A 459 -33.67 59.24 -26.39
CA LEU A 459 -32.42 59.86 -25.94
C LEU A 459 -31.35 59.83 -27.05
N PRO A 460 -30.54 60.91 -27.20
CA PRO A 460 -29.48 60.94 -28.21
C PRO A 460 -28.42 59.90 -27.98
N THR A 461 -27.83 59.40 -29.07
CA THR A 461 -26.65 58.50 -29.02
C THR A 461 -25.47 59.27 -28.45
N PRO A 462 -24.73 58.74 -27.43
CA PRO A 462 -23.57 59.41 -26.89
C PRO A 462 -22.48 59.55 -27.93
N THR A 463 -21.80 60.67 -27.92
CA THR A 463 -20.61 60.89 -28.75
C THR A 463 -19.49 60.00 -28.20
N LEU A 464 -18.86 59.16 -29.04
CA LEU A 464 -17.73 58.33 -28.64
C LEU A 464 -16.58 59.21 -28.13
N PRO A 465 -15.95 58.91 -27.00
CA PRO A 465 -14.78 59.65 -26.54
C PRO A 465 -13.68 59.57 -27.59
N THR A 466 -13.12 60.71 -28.01
CA THR A 466 -12.02 60.79 -28.97
C THR A 466 -10.80 60.04 -28.41
N PRO A 467 -10.21 59.11 -29.15
CA PRO A 467 -9.04 58.36 -28.65
C PRO A 467 -7.91 59.32 -28.33
N LYS A 468 -7.22 59.13 -27.21
CA LYS A 468 -6.12 59.97 -26.73
C LYS A 468 -4.87 60.00 -27.66
N ARG A 469 -4.83 59.22 -28.73
CA ARG A 469 -3.79 59.16 -29.75
C ARG A 469 -4.41 59.13 -31.16
N ARG A 470 -5.08 60.22 -31.51
CA ARG A 470 -5.68 60.37 -32.83
C ARG A 470 -4.65 60.31 -33.94
N GLU A 471 -3.43 60.81 -33.68
CA GLU A 471 -2.28 60.83 -34.61
C GLU A 471 -1.84 59.40 -35.07
N LEU A 472 -2.10 58.33 -34.29
CA LEU A 472 -1.78 56.95 -34.65
C LEU A 472 -2.88 56.27 -35.48
N ILE A 473 -4.02 56.88 -35.67
CA ILE A 473 -5.19 56.32 -36.38
C ILE A 473 -5.36 57.05 -37.73
N ASP A 474 -5.00 58.31 -37.78
CA ASP A 474 -5.16 59.15 -38.98
C ASP A 474 -4.12 58.79 -40.05
N ASP A 475 -2.99 58.13 -39.70
CA ASP A 475 -1.95 57.64 -40.61
C ASP A 475 -2.15 56.16 -41.09
N ILE A 476 -3.25 55.52 -40.69
CA ILE A 476 -3.55 54.16 -41.15
C ILE A 476 -4.48 54.27 -42.36
N GLU A 477 -3.91 54.36 -43.56
CA GLU A 477 -4.64 54.06 -44.79
C GLU A 477 -4.94 52.54 -44.81
N LEU A 478 -6.20 52.24 -44.49
CA LEU A 478 -6.70 50.85 -44.67
C LEU A 478 -6.94 50.69 -46.16
N GLU A 479 -6.15 49.85 -46.81
CA GLU A 479 -6.48 49.39 -48.18
C GLU A 479 -7.90 48.81 -48.14
N PRO A 480 -8.76 49.16 -49.11
CA PRO A 480 -10.12 48.63 -49.18
C PRO A 480 -10.02 47.11 -49.24
N ALA A 481 -10.75 46.42 -48.37
CA ALA A 481 -10.78 44.98 -48.32
C ALA A 481 -11.15 44.42 -49.72
N ASP A 482 -10.23 43.66 -50.34
CA ASP A 482 -10.50 43.00 -51.61
C ASP A 482 -11.47 41.84 -51.37
N PRO A 483 -12.73 41.91 -51.88
CA PRO A 483 -13.71 40.85 -51.72
C PRO A 483 -13.22 39.49 -52.27
N ALA A 484 -12.37 39.50 -53.30
CA ALA A 484 -11.80 38.27 -53.89
C ALA A 484 -10.87 37.49 -52.95
N LEU A 485 -10.37 38.15 -51.91
CA LEU A 485 -9.60 37.47 -50.85
C LEU A 485 -10.51 36.59 -49.94
N TYR A 486 -11.77 36.96 -49.78
CA TYR A 486 -12.73 36.17 -48.99
C TYR A 486 -13.27 34.96 -49.78
N ASP A 487 -13.41 35.09 -51.11
CA ASP A 487 -13.86 34.00 -51.99
C ASP A 487 -12.83 32.85 -51.99
N ARG A 488 -11.55 33.14 -51.88
CA ARG A 488 -10.48 32.11 -51.75
C ARG A 488 -10.56 31.30 -50.47
N PHE A 489 -11.17 31.81 -49.41
CA PHE A 489 -11.40 31.04 -48.15
C PHE A 489 -12.67 30.17 -48.24
N CYS A 490 -13.60 30.48 -49.11
CA CYS A 490 -14.79 29.69 -49.32
C CYS A 490 -14.58 28.49 -50.23
N ASP A 491 -13.62 28.56 -51.17
CA ASP A 491 -13.35 27.46 -52.10
C ASP A 491 -12.59 26.27 -51.51
N HIS A 492 -12.03 26.40 -50.30
CA HIS A 492 -11.31 25.29 -49.61
C HIS A 492 -12.17 24.41 -48.73
N THR A 493 -13.49 24.57 -48.68
CA THR A 493 -14.39 23.79 -47.83
C THR A 493 -15.23 22.73 -48.56
N THR A 494 -14.94 22.44 -49.88
CA THR A 494 -15.73 21.48 -50.65
C THR A 494 -14.95 20.33 -51.30
N GLU A 495 -13.70 20.05 -50.90
CA GLU A 495 -13.02 18.84 -51.31
C GLU A 495 -12.40 18.14 -50.14
N ASP A 496 -13.16 17.32 -49.40
CA ASP A 496 -12.70 16.12 -48.73
C ASP A 496 -13.91 15.36 -48.09
N SER A 497 -14.73 14.84 -49.00
CA SER A 497 -15.59 13.70 -48.65
C SER A 497 -15.82 12.84 -49.87
N HIS A 498 -14.87 11.88 -50.14
CA HIS A 498 -15.13 10.58 -50.76
C HIS A 498 -13.79 9.84 -50.96
N GLY A 499 -13.68 8.65 -50.43
CA GLY A 499 -12.59 7.73 -50.73
C GLY A 499 -12.38 6.69 -49.62
N THR A 500 -13.36 5.81 -49.49
CA THR A 500 -13.24 4.33 -49.40
C THR A 500 -11.84 3.76 -49.55
N THR A 501 -11.33 3.06 -48.58
CA THR A 501 -11.26 1.59 -48.39
C THR A 501 -10.59 1.31 -47.05
#